data_90c8a43af9ce351a29e3a2e130dcf2f5
#
_entry.id   90c8a43af9ce351a29e3a2e130dcf2f5
#
_cell.length_a   1.000
_cell.length_b   1.000
_cell.length_c   1.000
_cell.angle_alpha   90.00
_cell.angle_beta   90.00
_cell.angle_gamma   90.00
#
_symmetry.space_group_name_H-M   'P 1'
#
loop_
_entity.id
_entity.type
_entity.pdbx_description
1 polymer ?
#
loop_
_entity_poly.entity_id
_entity_poly.type
_entity_poly.pdbx_seq_one_letter_code
_entity_poly.pdbx_strand_id
1 'polypeptide(L)'
;MHFARYIYAFLAALMLAGSMNLSAAGSASGQPKREFRGAWLHIVGNAEMKAMSQEEIRDWLSSTLDDLMETGCNAVFFQVRPQADAFYPSELEPWTRYLTGVQGQAPEPLWDPLKFMIDQCHARGMELHAWLNPYRVTSTATDQIAEDHIYRRRPELFKRYGSQIYFDPGEPESRAHVLAVVKDIVERYDVDGIHFDDYFYPYPENGKDFPDNDTFAKYGAEQGFSKSQKADWRRHNTALLIHEVNETVKSIKPWVRFGVSPFGIHRNLSDTPDGSGSATNGLSCYHSLYADAPGWAGAGDVDYLVPQLYWKIGHKLADYAVLAEWWDHLALKGHLYIGQSIETLSEPDPQDHSKRQTARKIGMTRELPHISGNVWWPGWSISTDVNGLKDALSNEFQSCTALLPAYTDIDDIVPDPVKDIWYRRSKDLIRWDVEPTEDPLQEVHFFVIYRFGEYDNDDFDDPANIYAVTRDNWFTPSEGGRYAVTVVDRCWNESAPSDIISIF
;
A
#
# COMPACT_ATOMS: atom_id res chain seq x y z
N MET A 1 -51.55 11.15 -28.54
CA MET A 1 -51.39 10.72 -27.16
C MET A 1 -50.16 9.83 -26.93
N HIS A 2 -49.07 9.93 -27.71
CA HIS A 2 -47.84 9.13 -27.56
C HIS A 2 -46.58 9.96 -27.21
N PHE A 3 -46.67 11.29 -27.20
CA PHE A 3 -45.52 12.17 -26.90
C PHE A 3 -45.31 12.47 -25.42
N ALA A 4 -46.31 12.27 -24.56
CA ALA A 4 -46.23 12.58 -23.13
C ALA A 4 -45.56 11.48 -22.29
N ARG A 5 -45.42 10.26 -22.82
CA ARG A 5 -44.79 9.13 -22.08
C ARG A 5 -43.26 9.11 -22.10
N TYR A 6 -42.63 9.79 -23.07
CA TYR A 6 -41.17 9.84 -23.16
C TYR A 6 -40.52 10.94 -22.30
N ILE A 7 -41.28 11.98 -21.94
CA ILE A 7 -40.76 13.08 -21.11
C ILE A 7 -40.68 12.64 -19.63
N TYR A 8 -41.60 11.78 -19.15
CA TYR A 8 -41.55 11.26 -17.79
C TYR A 8 -40.48 10.18 -17.58
N ALA A 9 -40.10 9.42 -18.61
CA ALA A 9 -39.04 8.47 -18.55
C ALA A 9 -37.64 9.15 -18.55
N PHE A 10 -37.52 10.32 -19.20
CA PHE A 10 -36.25 11.08 -19.24
C PHE A 10 -36.04 11.88 -17.94
N LEU A 11 -37.09 12.36 -17.28
CA LEU A 11 -37.03 13.03 -15.99
C LEU A 11 -36.81 12.06 -14.80
N ALA A 12 -37.28 10.80 -14.91
CA ALA A 12 -37.01 9.76 -13.92
C ALA A 12 -35.56 9.21 -14.03
N ALA A 13 -34.97 9.18 -15.23
CA ALA A 13 -33.57 8.81 -15.43
C ALA A 13 -32.59 9.90 -14.95
N LEU A 14 -33.01 11.17 -14.94
CA LEU A 14 -32.20 12.28 -14.41
C LEU A 14 -32.27 12.39 -12.88
N MET A 15 -33.25 11.76 -12.22
CA MET A 15 -33.35 11.73 -10.74
C MET A 15 -32.64 10.51 -10.11
N LEU A 16 -32.30 9.50 -10.89
CA LEU A 16 -31.50 8.34 -10.43
C LEU A 16 -29.98 8.50 -10.68
N ALA A 17 -29.56 9.54 -11.42
CA ALA A 17 -28.16 9.89 -11.60
C ALA A 17 -27.66 10.97 -10.60
N GLY A 18 -28.47 11.32 -9.62
CA GLY A 18 -28.22 12.41 -8.66
C GLY A 18 -27.77 11.98 -7.27
N SER A 19 -27.38 10.72 -7.06
CA SER A 19 -26.67 10.28 -5.85
C SER A 19 -25.19 10.10 -6.14
N MET A 20 -24.57 11.08 -6.80
CA MET A 20 -23.13 11.21 -6.85
C MET A 20 -22.69 12.20 -5.78
N ASN A 21 -21.99 11.65 -4.81
CA ASN A 21 -20.95 12.29 -4.03
C ASN A 21 -21.16 13.77 -3.67
N LEU A 22 -21.88 14.02 -2.57
CA LEU A 22 -21.48 15.12 -1.71
C LEU A 22 -20.15 14.71 -1.04
N SER A 23 -19.10 14.76 -1.82
CA SER A 23 -17.77 14.76 -1.27
C SER A 23 -17.31 16.19 -1.13
N ALA A 24 -16.75 16.47 0.01
CA ALA A 24 -15.96 17.63 0.35
C ALA A 24 -16.71 18.97 0.35
N ALA A 25 -17.48 19.21 1.39
CA ALA A 25 -17.34 20.51 2.06
C ALA A 25 -15.84 20.58 2.41
N GLY A 26 -15.05 21.44 1.73
CA GLY A 26 -13.64 21.58 2.02
C GLY A 26 -13.47 21.85 3.49
N SER A 27 -12.67 21.04 4.19
CA SER A 27 -12.36 21.26 5.59
C SER A 27 -11.79 22.67 5.77
N ALA A 28 -11.97 23.28 6.91
CA ALA A 28 -11.39 24.59 7.20
C ALA A 28 -9.85 24.58 7.05
N SER A 29 -9.22 23.42 7.26
CA SER A 29 -7.77 23.19 7.03
C SER A 29 -7.39 23.10 5.55
N GLY A 30 -8.35 22.86 4.63
CA GLY A 30 -8.09 22.61 3.21
C GLY A 30 -7.42 21.26 2.94
N GLN A 31 -7.33 20.37 3.94
CA GLN A 31 -6.76 19.02 3.80
C GLN A 31 -7.85 17.94 3.86
N PRO A 32 -7.67 16.79 3.19
CA PRO A 32 -8.65 15.71 3.23
C PRO A 32 -8.67 15.01 4.60
N LYS A 33 -9.86 14.70 5.14
CA LYS A 33 -10.02 13.87 6.33
C LYS A 33 -9.51 12.43 6.09
N ARG A 34 -9.68 11.93 4.85
CA ARG A 34 -9.25 10.58 4.45
C ARG A 34 -8.29 10.67 3.28
N GLU A 35 -7.09 10.13 3.47
CA GLU A 35 -6.05 10.08 2.44
C GLU A 35 -5.03 9.00 2.82
N PHE A 36 -4.73 8.08 1.92
CA PHE A 36 -3.64 7.13 2.13
C PHE A 36 -2.29 7.84 1.98
N ARG A 37 -1.46 7.80 3.02
CA ARG A 37 -0.15 8.44 3.10
C ARG A 37 0.89 7.41 3.48
N GLY A 38 1.31 6.62 2.49
CA GLY A 38 2.21 5.49 2.70
C GLY A 38 3.68 5.81 2.44
N ALA A 39 4.55 4.95 2.99
CA ALA A 39 5.97 4.98 2.69
C ALA A 39 6.52 3.56 2.51
N TRP A 40 7.37 3.34 1.47
CA TRP A 40 8.07 2.07 1.27
C TRP A 40 9.40 2.05 2.02
N LEU A 41 9.54 1.11 2.93
CA LEU A 41 10.78 0.83 3.66
C LEU A 41 11.40 -0.47 3.12
N HIS A 42 12.30 -0.33 2.14
CA HIS A 42 13.00 -1.47 1.52
C HIS A 42 14.19 -1.90 2.38
N ILE A 43 14.52 -3.20 2.33
CA ILE A 43 15.72 -3.75 2.94
C ILE A 43 16.75 -4.23 1.91
N VAL A 44 16.33 -4.57 0.70
CA VAL A 44 17.25 -4.87 -0.41
C VAL A 44 18.15 -3.68 -0.68
N GLY A 45 19.47 -3.92 -0.69
CA GLY A 45 20.44 -2.87 -0.95
C GLY A 45 20.73 -1.97 0.24
N ASN A 46 20.03 -2.10 1.36
CA ASN A 46 20.35 -1.41 2.60
C ASN A 46 21.65 -1.97 3.18
N ALA A 47 22.73 -1.21 3.03
CA ALA A 47 24.05 -1.63 3.48
C ALA A 47 24.30 -1.27 4.96
N GLU A 48 23.48 -0.38 5.54
CA GLU A 48 23.69 0.17 6.87
C GLU A 48 23.26 -0.83 7.95
N MET A 49 22.11 -1.44 7.81
CA MET A 49 21.57 -2.39 8.79
C MET A 49 22.53 -3.51 9.18
N LYS A 50 23.24 -4.09 8.22
CA LYS A 50 24.18 -5.19 8.49
C LYS A 50 25.39 -4.82 9.34
N ALA A 51 25.67 -3.53 9.50
CA ALA A 51 26.74 -3.00 10.32
C ALA A 51 26.28 -2.61 11.74
N MET A 52 24.96 -2.61 11.96
CA MET A 52 24.31 -2.23 13.24
C MET A 52 24.16 -3.44 14.15
N SER A 53 24.21 -3.22 15.45
CA SER A 53 23.72 -4.17 16.46
C SER A 53 22.19 -4.31 16.37
N GLN A 54 21.62 -5.33 16.97
CA GLN A 54 20.18 -5.55 16.99
C GLN A 54 19.42 -4.42 17.75
N GLU A 55 20.06 -3.80 18.73
CA GLU A 55 19.51 -2.64 19.44
C GLU A 55 19.50 -1.39 18.54
N GLU A 56 20.62 -1.10 17.87
CA GLU A 56 20.70 0.01 16.92
C GLU A 56 19.70 -0.13 15.78
N ILE A 57 19.44 -1.34 15.27
CA ILE A 57 18.41 -1.58 14.25
C ILE A 57 17.02 -1.22 14.78
N ARG A 58 16.68 -1.65 16.01
CA ARG A 58 15.38 -1.32 16.61
C ARG A 58 15.21 0.18 16.81
N ASP A 59 16.22 0.85 17.32
CA ASP A 59 16.22 2.30 17.54
C ASP A 59 16.08 3.05 16.21
N TRP A 60 16.81 2.63 15.18
CA TRP A 60 16.73 3.19 13.86
C TRP A 60 15.36 3.00 13.20
N LEU A 61 14.80 1.79 13.27
CA LEU A 61 13.45 1.51 12.77
C LEU A 61 12.40 2.35 13.51
N SER A 62 12.49 2.43 14.85
CA SER A 62 11.56 3.21 15.67
C SER A 62 11.64 4.70 15.34
N SER A 63 12.86 5.27 15.25
CA SER A 63 13.02 6.69 14.91
C SER A 63 12.55 7.01 13.49
N THR A 64 12.73 6.08 12.54
CA THR A 64 12.17 6.24 11.19
C THR A 64 10.64 6.31 11.21
N LEU A 65 9.99 5.47 12.03
CA LEU A 65 8.53 5.52 12.17
C LEU A 65 8.06 6.81 12.85
N ASP A 66 8.83 7.35 13.81
CA ASP A 66 8.55 8.66 14.42
C ASP A 66 8.61 9.77 13.35
N ASP A 67 9.64 9.78 12.52
CA ASP A 67 9.77 10.72 11.40
C ASP A 67 8.60 10.60 10.40
N LEU A 68 8.20 9.38 10.04
CA LEU A 68 7.06 9.14 9.14
C LEU A 68 5.75 9.63 9.77
N MET A 69 5.52 9.36 11.04
CA MET A 69 4.34 9.85 11.77
C MET A 69 4.31 11.39 11.81
N GLU A 70 5.45 12.04 12.09
CA GLU A 70 5.57 13.50 12.08
C GLU A 70 5.28 14.13 10.71
N THR A 71 5.52 13.40 9.61
CA THR A 71 5.15 13.83 8.25
C THR A 71 3.71 13.53 7.89
N GLY A 72 2.90 13.02 8.82
CA GLY A 72 1.50 12.66 8.58
C GLY A 72 1.30 11.36 7.81
N CYS A 73 2.32 10.51 7.66
CA CYS A 73 2.17 9.16 7.12
C CYS A 73 1.30 8.30 8.05
N ASN A 74 0.44 7.48 7.46
CA ASN A 74 -0.50 6.60 8.17
C ASN A 74 -0.39 5.12 7.75
N ALA A 75 0.53 4.78 6.83
CA ALA A 75 0.80 3.41 6.42
C ALA A 75 2.27 3.20 6.03
N VAL A 76 2.78 2.00 6.28
CA VAL A 76 4.14 1.58 5.92
C VAL A 76 4.10 0.28 5.12
N PHE A 77 4.74 0.27 3.96
CA PHE A 77 5.07 -0.94 3.21
C PHE A 77 6.47 -1.40 3.60
N PHE A 78 6.55 -2.38 4.49
CA PHE A 78 7.81 -2.88 5.00
C PHE A 78 8.26 -4.15 4.26
N GLN A 79 9.42 -4.12 3.62
CA GLN A 79 9.93 -5.25 2.86
C GLN A 79 10.39 -6.38 3.78
N VAL A 80 9.61 -7.46 3.84
CA VAL A 80 9.87 -8.60 4.74
C VAL A 80 10.39 -9.84 4.00
N ARG A 81 10.24 -9.89 2.67
CA ARG A 81 10.70 -10.99 1.81
C ARG A 81 11.37 -10.46 0.55
N PRO A 82 12.66 -10.14 0.58
CA PRO A 82 13.36 -9.51 -0.54
C PRO A 82 13.85 -10.48 -1.61
N GLN A 83 14.31 -11.70 -1.25
CA GLN A 83 15.06 -12.60 -2.12
C GLN A 83 14.76 -14.10 -1.85
N ALA A 84 13.47 -14.45 -1.71
CA ALA A 84 13.04 -15.76 -1.22
C ALA A 84 13.74 -16.11 0.11
N ASP A 85 13.86 -15.12 0.94
CA ASP A 85 14.41 -15.16 2.31
C ASP A 85 13.58 -14.20 3.19
N ALA A 86 13.63 -14.39 4.52
CA ALA A 86 12.73 -13.76 5.44
C ALA A 86 13.44 -12.74 6.35
N PHE A 87 12.82 -11.59 6.57
CA PHE A 87 13.19 -10.61 7.60
C PHE A 87 12.39 -10.84 8.90
N TYR A 88 12.01 -12.09 9.16
CA TYR A 88 11.26 -12.56 10.32
C TYR A 88 11.54 -14.06 10.55
N PRO A 89 11.25 -14.62 11.74
CA PRO A 89 11.41 -16.06 11.96
C PRO A 89 10.48 -16.85 11.02
N SER A 90 11.04 -17.57 10.05
CA SER A 90 10.31 -18.40 9.09
C SER A 90 10.83 -19.84 9.12
N GLU A 91 9.92 -20.83 9.03
CA GLU A 91 10.27 -22.23 8.83
C GLU A 91 10.34 -22.59 7.33
N LEU A 92 9.89 -21.70 6.44
CA LEU A 92 9.81 -21.93 4.99
C LEU A 92 11.04 -21.42 4.25
N GLU A 93 11.59 -20.28 4.69
CA GLU A 93 12.68 -19.56 4.03
C GLU A 93 13.75 -19.15 5.03
N PRO A 94 15.05 -19.10 4.61
CA PRO A 94 16.14 -18.71 5.49
C PRO A 94 16.06 -17.23 5.88
N TRP A 95 16.73 -16.85 6.98
CA TRP A 95 16.94 -15.46 7.33
C TRP A 95 17.62 -14.67 6.23
N THR A 96 17.16 -13.47 5.97
CA THR A 96 17.78 -12.59 4.98
C THR A 96 19.16 -12.09 5.43
N ARG A 97 20.06 -11.95 4.47
CA ARG A 97 21.40 -11.37 4.71
C ARG A 97 21.39 -9.91 5.13
N TYR A 98 20.31 -9.20 4.86
CA TYR A 98 20.22 -7.77 5.16
C TYR A 98 20.10 -7.48 6.66
N LEU A 99 19.77 -8.47 7.48
CA LEU A 99 19.71 -8.34 8.93
C LEU A 99 21.05 -8.61 9.61
N THR A 100 21.82 -9.61 9.14
CA THR A 100 23.03 -10.08 9.83
C THR A 100 24.28 -10.05 8.93
N GLY A 101 24.12 -9.73 7.65
CA GLY A 101 25.17 -9.82 6.65
C GLY A 101 25.29 -11.18 5.97
N VAL A 102 24.70 -12.25 6.53
CA VAL A 102 24.77 -13.64 6.03
C VAL A 102 23.37 -14.23 5.91
N GLN A 103 22.98 -14.67 4.71
CA GLN A 103 21.72 -15.38 4.51
C GLN A 103 21.69 -16.71 5.28
N GLY A 104 20.60 -17.01 5.96
CA GLY A 104 20.42 -18.18 6.81
C GLY A 104 20.90 -18.01 8.25
N GLN A 105 21.60 -16.91 8.56
CA GLN A 105 22.03 -16.61 9.91
C GLN A 105 20.94 -15.84 10.67
N ALA A 106 20.40 -16.44 11.75
CA ALA A 106 19.49 -15.75 12.65
C ALA A 106 20.18 -14.60 13.41
N PRO A 107 19.45 -13.53 13.80
CA PRO A 107 19.99 -12.49 14.64
C PRO A 107 20.30 -12.99 16.05
N GLU A 108 21.33 -12.44 16.69
CA GLU A 108 21.72 -12.77 18.06
C GLU A 108 21.78 -11.47 18.91
N PRO A 109 20.94 -11.32 19.95
CA PRO A 109 19.90 -12.23 20.39
C PRO A 109 18.76 -12.38 19.36
N LEU A 110 18.10 -13.55 19.36
CA LEU A 110 16.95 -13.81 18.49
C LEU A 110 15.79 -12.86 18.82
N TRP A 111 15.23 -12.23 17.81
CA TRP A 111 14.02 -11.40 17.90
C TRP A 111 13.23 -11.46 16.60
N ASP A 112 12.03 -10.91 16.61
CA ASP A 112 11.13 -10.89 15.45
C ASP A 112 10.96 -9.47 14.91
N PRO A 113 11.69 -9.09 13.83
CA PRO A 113 11.61 -7.78 13.25
C PRO A 113 10.23 -7.42 12.69
N LEU A 114 9.50 -8.39 12.10
CA LEU A 114 8.17 -8.14 11.56
C LEU A 114 7.18 -7.83 12.68
N LYS A 115 7.16 -8.66 13.73
CA LYS A 115 6.32 -8.38 14.89
C LYS A 115 6.64 -7.03 15.51
N PHE A 116 7.93 -6.71 15.67
CA PHE A 116 8.36 -5.42 16.19
C PHE A 116 7.82 -4.26 15.36
N MET A 117 7.94 -4.32 14.02
CA MET A 117 7.48 -3.25 13.14
C MET A 117 5.95 -3.09 13.17
N ILE A 118 5.20 -4.20 13.25
CA ILE A 118 3.74 -4.17 13.42
C ILE A 118 3.38 -3.44 14.72
N ASP A 119 3.95 -3.87 15.84
CA ASP A 119 3.68 -3.28 17.16
C ASP A 119 4.02 -1.76 17.16
N GLN A 120 5.14 -1.38 16.53
CA GLN A 120 5.58 0.01 16.46
C GLN A 120 4.72 0.88 15.52
N CYS A 121 4.26 0.34 14.39
CA CYS A 121 3.31 1.03 13.50
C CYS A 121 1.97 1.25 14.21
N HIS A 122 1.40 0.20 14.77
CA HIS A 122 0.12 0.25 15.46
C HIS A 122 0.12 1.18 16.68
N ALA A 123 1.23 1.23 17.43
CA ALA A 123 1.37 2.19 18.53
C ALA A 123 1.37 3.66 18.08
N ARG A 124 1.62 3.92 16.81
CA ARG A 124 1.61 5.26 16.19
C ARG A 124 0.36 5.54 15.35
N GLY A 125 -0.65 4.67 15.39
CA GLY A 125 -1.87 4.81 14.57
C GLY A 125 -1.62 4.57 13.08
N MET A 126 -0.57 3.84 12.71
CA MET A 126 -0.20 3.52 11.34
C MET A 126 -0.48 2.06 11.01
N GLU A 127 -0.84 1.76 9.76
CA GLU A 127 -0.89 0.39 9.25
C GLU A 127 0.48 -0.12 8.82
N LEU A 128 0.67 -1.46 8.88
CA LEU A 128 1.80 -2.14 8.30
C LEU A 128 1.36 -3.14 7.24
N HIS A 129 1.82 -2.91 6.01
CA HIS A 129 1.68 -3.85 4.90
C HIS A 129 2.99 -4.60 4.71
N ALA A 130 2.94 -5.93 4.83
CA ALA A 130 4.10 -6.77 4.59
C ALA A 130 4.40 -6.83 3.08
N TRP A 131 5.55 -6.26 2.69
CA TRP A 131 5.96 -6.23 1.30
C TRP A 131 6.86 -7.41 0.96
N LEU A 132 6.43 -8.21 -0.03
CA LEU A 132 7.14 -9.37 -0.56
C LEU A 132 7.48 -9.15 -2.04
N ASN A 133 8.71 -9.50 -2.42
CA ASN A 133 9.00 -9.77 -3.83
C ASN A 133 8.66 -11.24 -4.11
N PRO A 134 7.76 -11.56 -5.05
CA PRO A 134 7.27 -12.94 -5.18
C PRO A 134 8.30 -13.92 -5.76
N TYR A 135 9.19 -13.48 -6.67
CA TYR A 135 9.96 -14.43 -7.47
C TYR A 135 11.48 -14.23 -7.48
N ARG A 136 12.00 -13.11 -7.01
CA ARG A 136 13.44 -12.85 -6.99
C ARG A 136 14.15 -13.70 -5.92
N VAL A 137 15.31 -14.28 -6.30
CA VAL A 137 16.18 -15.05 -5.40
C VAL A 137 17.51 -14.36 -5.16
N THR A 138 18.05 -13.68 -6.18
CA THR A 138 19.29 -12.91 -6.06
C THR A 138 19.12 -11.53 -6.65
N SER A 139 19.83 -10.53 -6.10
CA SER A 139 19.92 -9.17 -6.65
C SER A 139 21.20 -8.94 -7.43
N THR A 140 22.24 -9.72 -7.14
CA THR A 140 23.55 -9.65 -7.82
C THR A 140 24.07 -11.04 -8.20
N ALA A 141 25.05 -11.08 -9.10
CA ALA A 141 25.72 -12.32 -9.49
C ALA A 141 26.52 -12.97 -8.36
N THR A 142 26.90 -12.19 -7.35
CA THR A 142 27.76 -12.60 -6.23
C THR A 142 27.01 -12.94 -4.96
N ASP A 143 25.69 -12.85 -4.98
CA ASP A 143 24.86 -13.21 -3.84
C ASP A 143 25.08 -14.67 -3.44
N GLN A 144 25.46 -14.87 -2.18
CA GLN A 144 25.60 -16.22 -1.62
C GLN A 144 24.22 -16.72 -1.21
N ILE A 145 23.89 -17.95 -1.59
CA ILE A 145 22.62 -18.60 -1.28
C ILE A 145 22.87 -19.60 -0.15
N ALA A 146 22.10 -19.48 0.94
CA ALA A 146 22.18 -20.36 2.11
C ALA A 146 21.94 -21.83 1.74
N GLU A 147 22.50 -22.76 2.54
CA GLU A 147 22.40 -24.20 2.29
C GLU A 147 20.94 -24.71 2.42
N ASP A 148 20.17 -24.11 3.31
CA ASP A 148 18.76 -24.43 3.57
C ASP A 148 17.78 -23.71 2.63
N HIS A 149 18.26 -22.84 1.74
CA HIS A 149 17.42 -22.14 0.78
C HIS A 149 16.74 -23.12 -0.19
N ILE A 150 15.46 -22.90 -0.52
CA ILE A 150 14.68 -23.76 -1.43
C ILE A 150 15.38 -23.97 -2.79
N TYR A 151 16.12 -23.00 -3.30
CA TYR A 151 16.92 -23.13 -4.52
C TYR A 151 17.90 -24.31 -4.48
N ARG A 152 18.45 -24.62 -3.28
CA ARG A 152 19.38 -25.76 -3.13
C ARG A 152 18.67 -27.11 -3.16
N ARG A 153 17.42 -27.14 -2.69
CA ARG A 153 16.62 -28.38 -2.58
C ARG A 153 15.79 -28.66 -3.83
N ARG A 154 15.35 -27.62 -4.53
CA ARG A 154 14.42 -27.68 -5.68
C ARG A 154 14.89 -26.76 -6.81
N PRO A 155 16.12 -26.97 -7.37
CA PRO A 155 16.69 -26.08 -8.39
C PRO A 155 15.86 -26.01 -9.68
N GLU A 156 15.03 -27.01 -9.97
CA GLU A 156 14.13 -27.08 -11.13
C GLU A 156 13.03 -26.01 -11.13
N LEU A 157 12.71 -25.44 -9.98
CA LEU A 157 11.72 -24.35 -9.86
C LEU A 157 12.27 -22.98 -10.27
N PHE A 158 13.54 -22.92 -10.68
CA PHE A 158 14.22 -21.65 -10.88
C PHE A 158 14.82 -21.51 -12.25
N LYS A 159 14.92 -20.27 -12.70
CA LYS A 159 15.58 -19.86 -13.93
C LYS A 159 16.68 -18.85 -13.63
N ARG A 160 17.81 -19.01 -14.32
CA ARG A 160 18.84 -17.97 -14.35
C ARG A 160 18.55 -17.01 -15.51
N TYR A 161 18.41 -15.73 -15.23
CA TYR A 161 18.22 -14.69 -16.24
C TYR A 161 19.25 -13.57 -16.00
N GLY A 162 20.09 -13.33 -16.99
CA GLY A 162 21.27 -12.50 -16.81
C GLY A 162 22.18 -12.99 -15.69
N SER A 163 22.45 -12.12 -14.73
CA SER A 163 23.26 -12.44 -13.56
C SER A 163 22.44 -12.91 -12.35
N GLN A 164 21.13 -12.91 -12.44
CA GLN A 164 20.22 -13.14 -11.32
C GLN A 164 19.50 -14.49 -11.44
N ILE A 165 18.93 -14.93 -10.33
CA ILE A 165 18.10 -16.13 -10.23
C ILE A 165 16.70 -15.71 -9.81
N TYR A 166 15.70 -16.32 -10.45
CA TYR A 166 14.28 -16.11 -10.17
C TYR A 166 13.58 -17.45 -10.07
N PHE A 167 12.51 -17.53 -9.30
CA PHE A 167 11.54 -18.59 -9.51
C PHE A 167 11.03 -18.53 -10.95
N ASP A 168 10.65 -19.67 -11.51
CA ASP A 168 9.92 -19.73 -12.77
C ASP A 168 8.42 -19.48 -12.48
N PRO A 169 7.85 -18.35 -12.93
CA PRO A 169 6.44 -18.05 -12.66
C PRO A 169 5.47 -19.04 -13.34
N GLY A 170 5.94 -19.74 -14.35
CA GLY A 170 5.17 -20.77 -15.06
C GLY A 170 5.11 -22.12 -14.35
N GLU A 171 5.95 -22.38 -13.36
CA GLU A 171 5.92 -23.61 -12.56
C GLU A 171 4.87 -23.49 -11.45
N PRO A 172 3.85 -24.37 -11.40
CA PRO A 172 2.81 -24.31 -10.35
C PRO A 172 3.37 -24.43 -8.93
N GLU A 173 4.46 -25.17 -8.74
CA GLU A 173 5.09 -25.32 -7.42
C GLU A 173 5.84 -24.05 -6.97
N SER A 174 6.33 -23.22 -7.90
CA SER A 174 6.86 -21.89 -7.57
C SER A 174 5.78 -21.01 -6.96
N ARG A 175 4.59 -21.00 -7.57
CA ARG A 175 3.41 -20.28 -7.07
C ARG A 175 2.96 -20.82 -5.72
N ALA A 176 2.85 -22.15 -5.59
CA ALA A 176 2.45 -22.78 -4.33
C ALA A 176 3.40 -22.44 -3.16
N HIS A 177 4.71 -22.30 -3.43
CA HIS A 177 5.65 -21.86 -2.40
C HIS A 177 5.39 -20.40 -1.94
N VAL A 178 5.15 -19.48 -2.88
CA VAL A 178 4.80 -18.09 -2.55
C VAL A 178 3.51 -18.02 -1.73
N LEU A 179 2.49 -18.81 -2.11
CA LEU A 179 1.23 -18.92 -1.36
C LEU A 179 1.44 -19.41 0.07
N ALA A 180 2.31 -20.42 0.25
CA ALA A 180 2.65 -20.92 1.59
C ALA A 180 3.30 -19.84 2.46
N VAL A 181 4.19 -19.01 1.90
CA VAL A 181 4.82 -17.88 2.61
C VAL A 181 3.79 -16.82 2.97
N VAL A 182 2.92 -16.43 2.03
CA VAL A 182 1.83 -15.46 2.31
C VAL A 182 0.92 -15.98 3.42
N LYS A 183 0.52 -17.25 3.32
CA LYS A 183 -0.30 -17.92 4.34
C LYS A 183 0.36 -17.86 5.71
N ASP A 184 1.64 -18.22 5.84
CA ASP A 184 2.41 -18.19 7.09
C ASP A 184 2.40 -16.79 7.73
N ILE A 185 2.59 -15.73 6.91
CA ILE A 185 2.56 -14.35 7.40
C ILE A 185 1.16 -13.97 7.90
N VAL A 186 0.11 -14.21 7.11
CA VAL A 186 -1.25 -13.79 7.45
C VAL A 186 -1.78 -14.55 8.67
N GLU A 187 -1.47 -15.85 8.81
CA GLU A 187 -1.89 -16.65 9.97
C GLU A 187 -1.22 -16.17 11.26
N ARG A 188 0.08 -15.84 11.21
CA ARG A 188 0.89 -15.60 12.42
C ARG A 188 0.96 -14.15 12.87
N TYR A 189 0.75 -13.19 11.96
CA TYR A 189 0.99 -11.78 12.23
C TYR A 189 -0.27 -10.94 12.06
N ASP A 190 -0.39 -9.87 12.83
CA ASP A 190 -1.46 -8.86 12.71
C ASP A 190 -1.08 -7.80 11.67
N VAL A 191 -0.73 -8.25 10.45
CA VAL A 191 -0.48 -7.34 9.33
C VAL A 191 -1.79 -6.77 8.81
N ASP A 192 -1.76 -5.53 8.36
CA ASP A 192 -2.92 -4.85 7.78
C ASP A 192 -3.05 -5.11 6.28
N GLY A 193 -1.94 -5.48 5.64
CA GLY A 193 -1.92 -5.84 4.23
C GLY A 193 -0.75 -6.73 3.83
N ILE A 194 -0.93 -7.39 2.70
CA ILE A 194 0.12 -8.03 1.90
C ILE A 194 0.34 -7.16 0.66
N HIS A 195 1.59 -6.89 0.33
CA HIS A 195 1.96 -6.04 -0.79
C HIS A 195 3.00 -6.69 -1.68
N PHE A 196 2.76 -6.71 -2.99
CA PHE A 196 3.75 -7.12 -3.99
C PHE A 196 4.25 -5.91 -4.78
N ASP A 197 5.53 -5.94 -5.16
CA ASP A 197 6.13 -5.01 -6.11
C ASP A 197 5.83 -5.40 -7.57
N ASP A 198 6.62 -4.93 -8.53
CA ASP A 198 6.42 -5.14 -9.97
C ASP A 198 7.29 -6.26 -10.57
N TYR A 199 8.05 -7.00 -9.77
CA TYR A 199 8.98 -8.02 -10.25
C TYR A 199 8.33 -9.41 -10.35
N PHE A 200 7.32 -9.57 -11.21
CA PHE A 200 6.75 -10.88 -11.53
C PHE A 200 7.64 -11.62 -12.51
N TYR A 201 7.78 -11.15 -13.74
CA TYR A 201 8.90 -11.48 -14.61
C TYR A 201 9.98 -10.40 -14.48
N PRO A 202 11.27 -10.75 -14.63
CA PRO A 202 12.33 -9.76 -14.52
C PRO A 202 12.27 -8.72 -15.64
N TYR A 203 12.83 -7.54 -15.38
CA TYR A 203 13.02 -6.52 -16.40
C TYR A 203 13.82 -7.08 -17.57
N PRO A 204 13.42 -6.82 -18.84
CA PRO A 204 14.03 -7.45 -19.99
C PRO A 204 15.49 -7.01 -20.18
N GLU A 205 16.38 -8.01 -20.38
CA GLU A 205 17.72 -7.76 -20.86
C GLU A 205 17.75 -7.80 -22.39
N ASN A 206 18.47 -6.87 -23.02
CA ASN A 206 18.55 -6.78 -24.48
C ASN A 206 18.95 -8.10 -25.13
N GLY A 207 18.12 -8.57 -26.07
CA GLY A 207 18.36 -9.78 -26.86
C GLY A 207 18.17 -11.09 -26.11
N LYS A 208 17.64 -11.06 -24.88
CA LYS A 208 17.39 -12.27 -24.09
C LYS A 208 15.91 -12.39 -23.77
N ASP A 209 15.30 -13.53 -24.08
CA ASP A 209 14.00 -13.92 -23.55
C ASP A 209 14.19 -14.62 -22.19
N PHE A 210 13.20 -14.54 -21.31
CA PHE A 210 13.20 -15.32 -20.08
C PHE A 210 13.19 -16.82 -20.44
N PRO A 211 14.05 -17.66 -19.82
CA PRO A 211 14.30 -19.03 -20.29
C PRO A 211 13.27 -20.06 -19.79
N ASP A 212 11.98 -19.82 -20.01
CA ASP A 212 10.84 -20.64 -19.61
C ASP A 212 10.22 -21.46 -20.78
N ASN A 213 10.96 -21.69 -21.87
CA ASN A 213 10.47 -22.44 -23.03
C ASN A 213 10.09 -23.89 -22.71
N ASP A 214 10.86 -24.53 -21.84
CA ASP A 214 10.61 -25.89 -21.34
C ASP A 214 9.35 -25.95 -20.47
N THR A 215 9.15 -24.97 -19.60
CA THR A 215 7.98 -24.83 -18.77
C THR A 215 6.72 -24.53 -19.60
N PHE A 216 6.83 -23.63 -20.59
CA PHE A 216 5.77 -23.38 -21.54
C PHE A 216 5.41 -24.61 -22.37
N ALA A 217 6.42 -25.38 -22.83
CA ALA A 217 6.17 -26.64 -23.56
C ALA A 217 5.47 -27.68 -22.69
N LYS A 218 5.72 -27.68 -21.38
CA LYS A 218 5.12 -28.61 -20.42
C LYS A 218 3.68 -28.25 -20.09
N TYR A 219 3.36 -26.99 -19.85
CA TYR A 219 2.07 -26.58 -19.30
C TYR A 219 1.20 -25.74 -20.27
N GLY A 220 1.80 -25.06 -21.25
CA GLY A 220 1.09 -24.07 -22.07
C GLY A 220 -0.11 -24.67 -22.84
N ALA A 221 0.09 -25.85 -23.47
CA ALA A 221 -0.99 -26.49 -24.22
C ALA A 221 -2.12 -27.02 -23.32
N GLU A 222 -1.79 -27.55 -22.16
CA GLU A 222 -2.75 -28.04 -21.17
C GLU A 222 -3.60 -26.87 -20.63
N GLN A 223 -2.99 -25.70 -20.46
CA GLN A 223 -3.64 -24.46 -20.04
C GLN A 223 -4.34 -23.72 -21.19
N GLY A 224 -4.42 -24.32 -22.39
CA GLY A 224 -5.17 -23.79 -23.53
C GLY A 224 -4.41 -22.79 -24.43
N PHE A 225 -3.09 -22.63 -24.27
CA PHE A 225 -2.30 -21.69 -25.06
C PHE A 225 -1.60 -22.36 -26.25
N SER A 226 -1.74 -21.76 -27.42
CA SER A 226 -0.97 -22.13 -28.61
C SER A 226 0.49 -21.64 -28.52
N LYS A 227 1.37 -22.17 -29.35
CA LYS A 227 2.80 -21.80 -29.38
C LYS A 227 3.05 -20.29 -29.59
N SER A 228 2.14 -19.57 -30.26
CA SER A 228 2.24 -18.12 -30.49
C SER A 228 1.75 -17.28 -29.32
N GLN A 229 1.11 -17.87 -28.29
CA GLN A 229 0.51 -17.18 -27.16
C GLN A 229 1.36 -17.28 -25.88
N LYS A 230 2.67 -17.41 -26.00
CA LYS A 230 3.56 -17.50 -24.84
C LYS A 230 3.48 -16.26 -23.94
N ALA A 231 3.33 -15.07 -24.51
CA ALA A 231 3.17 -13.84 -23.73
C ALA A 231 1.85 -13.82 -22.94
N ASP A 232 0.76 -14.32 -23.54
CA ASP A 232 -0.53 -14.46 -22.86
C ASP A 232 -0.46 -15.48 -21.73
N TRP A 233 0.24 -16.59 -21.97
CA TRP A 233 0.50 -17.62 -20.95
C TRP A 233 1.30 -17.06 -19.76
N ARG A 234 2.30 -16.22 -19.99
CA ARG A 234 3.04 -15.54 -18.91
C ARG A 234 2.11 -14.63 -18.09
N ARG A 235 1.26 -13.82 -18.74
CA ARG A 235 0.26 -12.98 -18.06
C ARG A 235 -0.74 -13.81 -17.28
N HIS A 236 -1.19 -14.92 -17.84
CA HIS A 236 -2.07 -15.85 -17.14
C HIS A 236 -1.44 -16.41 -15.86
N ASN A 237 -0.18 -16.83 -15.89
CA ASN A 237 0.50 -17.34 -14.69
C ASN A 237 0.68 -16.24 -13.62
N THR A 238 0.95 -15.01 -14.03
CA THR A 238 0.99 -13.87 -13.10
C THR A 238 -0.40 -13.61 -12.52
N ALA A 239 -1.46 -13.60 -13.34
CA ALA A 239 -2.83 -13.43 -12.88
C ALA A 239 -3.28 -14.53 -11.92
N LEU A 240 -2.90 -15.79 -12.18
CA LEU A 240 -3.15 -16.90 -11.26
C LEU A 240 -2.50 -16.69 -9.89
N LEU A 241 -1.25 -16.20 -9.84
CA LEU A 241 -0.61 -15.88 -8.57
C LEU A 241 -1.41 -14.82 -7.81
N ILE A 242 -1.78 -13.72 -8.48
CA ILE A 242 -2.51 -12.61 -7.86
C ILE A 242 -3.85 -13.11 -7.31
N HIS A 243 -4.61 -13.82 -8.13
CA HIS A 243 -5.90 -14.40 -7.72
C HIS A 243 -5.76 -15.34 -6.52
N GLU A 244 -4.85 -16.33 -6.58
CA GLU A 244 -4.65 -17.31 -5.52
C GLU A 244 -4.11 -16.69 -4.22
N VAL A 245 -3.32 -15.60 -4.30
CA VAL A 245 -2.89 -14.83 -3.12
C VAL A 245 -4.06 -14.13 -2.48
N ASN A 246 -4.91 -13.47 -3.26
CA ASN A 246 -6.11 -12.81 -2.74
C ASN A 246 -7.03 -13.82 -2.05
N GLU A 247 -7.37 -14.92 -2.70
CA GLU A 247 -8.17 -15.99 -2.11
C GLU A 247 -7.55 -16.53 -0.80
N THR A 248 -6.23 -16.75 -0.79
CA THR A 248 -5.51 -17.21 0.41
C THR A 248 -5.64 -16.20 1.55
N VAL A 249 -5.38 -14.93 1.30
CA VAL A 249 -5.47 -13.87 2.31
C VAL A 249 -6.90 -13.76 2.84
N LYS A 250 -7.89 -13.64 1.95
CA LYS A 250 -9.29 -13.44 2.33
C LYS A 250 -9.89 -14.66 3.05
N SER A 251 -9.43 -15.87 2.75
CA SER A 251 -9.87 -17.08 3.46
C SER A 251 -9.39 -17.17 4.90
N ILE A 252 -8.31 -16.45 5.26
CA ILE A 252 -7.71 -16.46 6.62
C ILE A 252 -8.18 -15.24 7.42
N LYS A 253 -7.98 -14.05 6.86
CA LYS A 253 -8.33 -12.76 7.45
C LYS A 253 -8.95 -11.86 6.37
N PRO A 254 -10.26 -11.81 6.23
CA PRO A 254 -10.91 -11.08 5.13
C PRO A 254 -10.61 -9.57 5.13
N TRP A 255 -10.28 -9.00 6.29
CA TRP A 255 -9.90 -7.58 6.44
C TRP A 255 -8.48 -7.26 6.00
N VAL A 256 -7.57 -8.25 5.91
CA VAL A 256 -6.20 -8.00 5.42
C VAL A 256 -6.26 -7.67 3.93
N ARG A 257 -5.72 -6.50 3.57
CA ARG A 257 -5.71 -6.03 2.18
C ARG A 257 -4.62 -6.72 1.38
N PHE A 258 -4.89 -6.97 0.12
CA PHE A 258 -3.87 -7.38 -0.83
C PHE A 258 -3.74 -6.35 -1.94
N GLY A 259 -2.52 -5.86 -2.16
CA GLY A 259 -2.27 -4.87 -3.20
C GLY A 259 -0.92 -5.04 -3.89
N VAL A 260 -0.80 -4.35 -5.02
CA VAL A 260 0.37 -4.44 -5.90
C VAL A 260 0.81 -3.03 -6.30
N SER A 261 2.14 -2.81 -6.37
CA SER A 261 2.72 -1.62 -6.98
C SER A 261 3.29 -1.94 -8.37
N PRO A 262 2.47 -1.89 -9.43
CA PRO A 262 2.92 -2.20 -10.78
C PRO A 262 3.81 -1.08 -11.33
N PHE A 263 4.60 -1.39 -12.37
CA PHE A 263 5.29 -0.38 -13.15
C PHE A 263 4.31 0.64 -13.72
N GLY A 264 4.65 1.93 -13.69
CA GLY A 264 3.74 3.04 -13.91
C GLY A 264 3.10 3.12 -15.31
N ILE A 265 3.74 2.57 -16.35
CA ILE A 265 3.17 2.46 -17.70
C ILE A 265 2.55 1.08 -17.86
N HIS A 266 1.22 1.00 -17.97
CA HIS A 266 0.53 -0.27 -18.27
C HIS A 266 0.74 -0.67 -19.72
N ARG A 267 0.26 0.13 -20.67
CA ARG A 267 0.47 0.01 -22.12
C ARG A 267 0.63 1.40 -22.75
N ASN A 268 1.51 1.52 -23.73
CA ASN A 268 1.59 2.75 -24.50
C ASN A 268 0.42 2.85 -25.48
N LEU A 269 0.01 4.05 -25.82
CA LEU A 269 -1.05 4.31 -26.80
C LEU A 269 -0.72 3.69 -28.17
N SER A 270 0.56 3.70 -28.56
CA SER A 270 1.03 3.08 -29.82
C SER A 270 0.82 1.57 -29.88
N ASP A 271 0.73 0.91 -28.74
CA ASP A 271 0.62 -0.55 -28.62
C ASP A 271 -0.85 -1.00 -28.50
N THR A 272 -1.79 -0.04 -28.51
CA THR A 272 -3.23 -0.28 -28.28
C THR A 272 -4.05 0.29 -29.44
N PRO A 273 -4.44 -0.55 -30.43
CA PRO A 273 -5.26 -0.09 -31.58
C PRO A 273 -6.62 0.48 -31.17
N ASP A 274 -7.13 0.11 -30.00
CA ASP A 274 -8.38 0.60 -29.39
C ASP A 274 -8.22 1.95 -28.66
N GLY A 275 -7.00 2.48 -28.58
CA GLY A 275 -6.71 3.74 -27.90
C GLY A 275 -6.71 3.68 -26.38
N SER A 276 -6.73 2.48 -25.76
CA SER A 276 -6.81 2.30 -24.31
C SER A 276 -5.49 2.53 -23.57
N GLY A 277 -4.35 2.67 -24.25
CA GLY A 277 -3.05 2.92 -23.66
C GLY A 277 -2.83 4.38 -23.27
N SER A 278 -1.86 4.64 -22.39
CA SER A 278 -1.42 5.99 -22.04
C SER A 278 -0.59 6.64 -23.15
N ALA A 279 -0.63 7.98 -23.26
CA ALA A 279 0.18 8.75 -24.22
C ALA A 279 1.66 8.79 -23.82
N THR A 280 2.27 7.61 -23.72
CA THR A 280 3.65 7.36 -23.30
C THR A 280 4.41 6.57 -24.37
N ASN A 281 5.74 6.48 -24.20
CA ASN A 281 6.60 5.68 -25.04
C ASN A 281 7.75 5.11 -24.20
N GLY A 282 7.51 3.98 -23.54
CA GLY A 282 8.48 3.34 -22.65
C GLY A 282 8.21 1.86 -22.48
N LEU A 283 9.01 1.22 -21.62
CA LEU A 283 8.71 -0.12 -21.15
C LEU A 283 7.30 -0.13 -20.54
N SER A 284 6.52 -1.16 -20.83
CA SER A 284 5.17 -1.31 -20.27
C SER A 284 5.06 -2.61 -19.47
N CYS A 285 4.32 -2.58 -18.36
CA CYS A 285 4.19 -3.77 -17.50
C CYS A 285 3.45 -4.91 -18.20
N TYR A 286 2.45 -4.60 -19.02
CA TYR A 286 1.67 -5.60 -19.74
C TYR A 286 2.50 -6.42 -20.73
N HIS A 287 3.36 -5.75 -21.52
CA HIS A 287 4.14 -6.41 -22.57
C HIS A 287 5.50 -6.93 -22.08
N SER A 288 6.14 -6.23 -21.14
CA SER A 288 7.52 -6.52 -20.74
C SER A 288 7.64 -7.29 -19.44
N LEU A 289 6.72 -7.05 -18.50
CA LEU A 289 6.70 -7.68 -17.17
C LEU A 289 5.55 -8.68 -17.03
N TYR A 290 4.72 -8.81 -18.07
CA TYR A 290 3.56 -9.70 -18.14
C TYR A 290 2.58 -9.50 -16.97
N ALA A 291 2.37 -8.25 -16.59
CA ALA A 291 1.52 -7.81 -15.49
C ALA A 291 0.32 -7.01 -16.04
N ASP A 292 -0.89 -7.52 -15.85
CA ASP A 292 -2.15 -6.87 -16.25
C ASP A 292 -2.87 -6.31 -15.02
N ALA A 293 -2.28 -5.28 -14.39
CA ALA A 293 -2.79 -4.73 -13.14
C ALA A 293 -4.24 -4.20 -13.22
N PRO A 294 -4.67 -3.48 -14.29
CA PRO A 294 -6.09 -3.13 -14.45
C PRO A 294 -7.00 -4.35 -14.54
N GLY A 295 -6.54 -5.43 -15.19
CA GLY A 295 -7.30 -6.70 -15.27
C GLY A 295 -7.51 -7.32 -13.90
N TRP A 296 -6.51 -7.32 -13.02
CA TRP A 296 -6.61 -7.84 -11.65
C TRP A 296 -7.58 -7.01 -10.80
N ALA A 297 -7.50 -5.69 -10.86
CA ALA A 297 -8.44 -4.82 -10.16
C ALA A 297 -9.88 -4.99 -10.68
N GLY A 298 -10.06 -5.11 -12.00
CA GLY A 298 -11.37 -5.37 -12.62
C GLY A 298 -11.98 -6.70 -12.19
N ALA A 299 -11.15 -7.74 -11.95
CA ALA A 299 -11.58 -9.03 -11.42
C ALA A 299 -11.89 -8.99 -9.92
N GLY A 300 -11.37 -7.98 -9.17
CA GLY A 300 -11.44 -7.92 -7.71
C GLY A 300 -10.38 -8.78 -7.03
N ASP A 301 -9.28 -9.06 -7.73
CA ASP A 301 -8.17 -9.87 -7.22
C ASP A 301 -7.15 -9.05 -6.41
N VAL A 302 -7.35 -7.73 -6.33
CA VAL A 302 -6.55 -6.81 -5.49
C VAL A 302 -7.47 -5.77 -4.85
N ASP A 303 -7.18 -5.40 -3.61
CA ASP A 303 -7.91 -4.36 -2.87
C ASP A 303 -7.39 -2.95 -3.19
N TYR A 304 -6.13 -2.84 -3.65
CA TYR A 304 -5.56 -1.58 -4.09
C TYR A 304 -4.41 -1.77 -5.09
N LEU A 305 -4.17 -0.73 -5.88
CA LEU A 305 -3.00 -0.61 -6.75
C LEU A 305 -2.20 0.65 -6.40
N VAL A 306 -0.86 0.55 -6.55
CA VAL A 306 0.06 1.68 -6.34
C VAL A 306 1.00 1.79 -7.54
N PRO A 307 0.54 2.22 -8.74
CA PRO A 307 1.42 2.39 -9.89
C PRO A 307 2.58 3.33 -9.58
N GLN A 308 3.79 2.91 -9.96
CA GLN A 308 5.05 3.61 -9.68
C GLN A 308 5.27 4.74 -10.69
N LEU A 309 4.72 5.93 -10.43
CA LEU A 309 4.85 7.11 -11.29
C LEU A 309 6.11 7.92 -10.95
N TYR A 310 7.28 7.30 -11.12
CA TYR A 310 8.57 7.83 -10.68
C TYR A 310 9.18 8.89 -11.64
N TRP A 311 8.40 9.39 -12.56
CA TRP A 311 8.84 10.44 -13.50
C TRP A 311 8.39 11.83 -13.04
N LYS A 312 9.05 12.84 -13.57
CA LYS A 312 8.66 14.22 -13.37
C LYS A 312 7.52 14.64 -14.30
N ILE A 313 6.78 15.64 -13.91
CA ILE A 313 5.83 16.34 -14.79
C ILE A 313 6.63 16.95 -15.96
N GLY A 314 6.15 16.77 -17.17
CA GLY A 314 6.83 17.19 -18.41
C GLY A 314 7.92 16.21 -18.89
N HIS A 315 7.99 14.98 -18.38
CA HIS A 315 8.90 13.97 -18.89
C HIS A 315 8.46 13.51 -20.29
N LYS A 316 9.34 13.57 -21.28
CA LYS A 316 9.00 13.39 -22.71
C LYS A 316 8.37 12.05 -23.07
N LEU A 317 8.76 10.98 -22.39
CA LEU A 317 8.37 9.60 -22.71
C LEU A 317 7.35 9.01 -21.72
N ALA A 318 7.28 9.59 -20.52
CA ALA A 318 6.43 9.11 -19.43
C ALA A 318 6.10 10.30 -18.52
N ASP A 319 5.26 11.20 -18.98
CA ASP A 319 4.84 12.36 -18.19
C ASP A 319 3.99 11.90 -17.01
N TYR A 320 4.37 12.33 -15.81
CA TYR A 320 3.63 12.04 -14.59
C TYR A 320 2.16 12.45 -14.68
N ALA A 321 1.89 13.65 -15.21
CA ALA A 321 0.52 14.16 -15.32
C ALA A 321 -0.34 13.28 -16.22
N VAL A 322 0.20 12.91 -17.40
CA VAL A 322 -0.47 12.01 -18.32
C VAL A 322 -0.77 10.65 -17.71
N LEU A 323 0.17 10.12 -16.93
CA LEU A 323 0.01 8.81 -16.30
C LEU A 323 -0.98 8.87 -15.13
N ALA A 324 -0.93 9.90 -14.28
CA ALA A 324 -1.88 10.06 -13.18
C ALA A 324 -3.32 10.18 -13.69
N GLU A 325 -3.56 11.02 -14.71
CA GLU A 325 -4.86 11.13 -15.38
C GLU A 325 -5.31 9.81 -16.03
N TRP A 326 -4.38 9.08 -16.65
CA TRP A 326 -4.68 7.80 -17.28
C TRP A 326 -5.11 6.74 -16.26
N TRP A 327 -4.39 6.61 -15.14
CA TRP A 327 -4.74 5.67 -14.06
C TRP A 327 -6.07 6.04 -13.40
N ASP A 328 -6.30 7.31 -13.12
CA ASP A 328 -7.57 7.81 -12.59
C ASP A 328 -8.76 7.47 -13.51
N HIS A 329 -8.56 7.64 -14.81
CA HIS A 329 -9.62 7.42 -15.83
C HIS A 329 -10.11 5.97 -15.90
N LEU A 330 -9.32 5.02 -15.42
CA LEU A 330 -9.71 3.61 -15.41
C LEU A 330 -10.84 3.33 -14.40
N ALA A 331 -11.04 4.19 -13.41
CA ALA A 331 -12.06 4.03 -12.36
C ALA A 331 -12.12 2.59 -11.83
N LEU A 332 -10.97 2.10 -11.37
CA LEU A 332 -10.78 0.70 -10.97
C LEU A 332 -11.58 0.37 -9.71
N LYS A 333 -11.91 -0.91 -9.53
CA LYS A 333 -12.38 -1.40 -8.23
C LYS A 333 -11.24 -1.34 -7.21
N GLY A 334 -11.60 -1.19 -5.94
CA GLY A 334 -10.64 -0.99 -4.86
C GLY A 334 -10.01 0.41 -4.90
N HIS A 335 -8.92 0.60 -4.19
CA HIS A 335 -8.26 1.89 -4.08
C HIS A 335 -7.11 2.05 -5.07
N LEU A 336 -6.93 3.28 -5.54
CA LEU A 336 -5.79 3.68 -6.34
C LEU A 336 -4.95 4.71 -5.54
N TYR A 337 -3.70 4.35 -5.26
CA TYR A 337 -2.70 5.25 -4.67
C TYR A 337 -1.59 5.48 -5.69
N ILE A 338 -0.91 6.62 -5.64
CA ILE A 338 0.19 6.91 -6.58
C ILE A 338 1.53 6.76 -5.89
N GLY A 339 2.38 5.90 -6.45
CA GLY A 339 3.79 5.78 -6.07
C GLY A 339 4.59 7.00 -6.53
N GLN A 340 5.18 7.72 -5.58
CA GLN A 340 5.93 8.94 -5.80
C GLN A 340 7.42 8.70 -5.56
N SER A 341 8.29 9.09 -6.52
CA SER A 341 9.73 9.16 -6.26
C SER A 341 10.09 10.48 -5.58
N ILE A 342 10.69 10.39 -4.40
CA ILE A 342 11.16 11.56 -3.64
C ILE A 342 12.17 12.39 -4.47
N GLU A 343 13.01 11.74 -5.27
CA GLU A 343 13.95 12.40 -6.16
C GLU A 343 13.25 13.35 -7.14
N THR A 344 12.18 12.88 -7.79
CA THR A 344 11.45 13.70 -8.77
C THR A 344 10.56 14.76 -8.16
N LEU A 345 10.19 14.63 -6.88
CA LEU A 345 9.45 15.69 -6.16
C LEU A 345 10.28 16.96 -6.01
N SER A 346 11.58 16.83 -5.93
CA SER A 346 12.52 17.96 -5.78
C SER A 346 12.78 18.74 -7.06
N GLU A 347 12.37 18.22 -8.23
CA GLU A 347 12.54 18.90 -9.52
C GLU A 347 11.72 20.22 -9.56
N PRO A 348 12.20 21.24 -10.28
CA PRO A 348 11.41 22.45 -10.49
C PRO A 348 10.07 22.18 -11.17
N ASP A 349 9.02 22.87 -10.77
CA ASP A 349 7.73 22.81 -11.44
C ASP A 349 7.87 23.42 -12.86
N PRO A 350 7.41 22.73 -13.92
CA PRO A 350 7.57 23.23 -15.28
C PRO A 350 6.75 24.49 -15.60
N GLN A 351 5.73 24.82 -14.79
CA GLN A 351 4.91 26.04 -14.95
C GLN A 351 5.40 27.18 -14.04
N ASP A 352 6.04 26.86 -12.90
CA ASP A 352 6.58 27.83 -11.96
C ASP A 352 7.92 27.35 -11.41
N HIS A 353 8.99 27.65 -12.11
CA HIS A 353 10.35 27.21 -11.74
C HIS A 353 10.83 27.69 -10.36
N SER A 354 10.10 28.61 -9.70
CA SER A 354 10.39 29.00 -8.31
C SER A 354 9.87 27.97 -7.30
N LYS A 355 9.02 27.05 -7.73
CA LYS A 355 8.42 25.99 -6.92
C LYS A 355 8.95 24.62 -7.32
N ARG A 356 8.78 23.65 -6.43
CA ARG A 356 9.05 22.23 -6.67
C ARG A 356 7.79 21.51 -7.15
N GLN A 357 7.97 20.37 -7.79
CA GLN A 357 6.83 19.56 -8.29
C GLN A 357 6.01 18.93 -7.17
N THR A 358 6.49 18.88 -5.93
CA THR A 358 5.80 18.31 -4.76
C THR A 358 4.36 18.81 -4.64
N ALA A 359 4.21 20.14 -4.55
CA ALA A 359 2.89 20.78 -4.40
C ALA A 359 1.92 20.41 -5.52
N ARG A 360 2.42 20.43 -6.75
CA ARG A 360 1.60 20.14 -7.94
C ARG A 360 1.21 18.69 -8.02
N LYS A 361 2.11 17.74 -7.74
CA LYS A 361 1.81 16.31 -7.76
C LYS A 361 0.80 15.93 -6.68
N ILE A 362 0.97 16.45 -5.45
CA ILE A 362 0.01 16.23 -4.36
C ILE A 362 -1.35 16.88 -4.70
N GLY A 363 -1.35 18.11 -5.24
CA GLY A 363 -2.57 18.77 -5.70
C GLY A 363 -3.32 17.94 -6.74
N MET A 364 -2.60 17.44 -7.77
CA MET A 364 -3.19 16.60 -8.82
C MET A 364 -3.81 15.32 -8.25
N THR A 365 -3.14 14.61 -7.34
CA THR A 365 -3.70 13.38 -6.76
C THR A 365 -4.93 13.63 -5.89
N ARG A 366 -5.08 14.83 -5.31
CA ARG A 366 -6.27 15.25 -4.56
C ARG A 366 -7.42 15.74 -5.45
N GLU A 367 -7.12 16.23 -6.66
CA GLU A 367 -8.11 16.70 -7.65
C GLU A 367 -8.69 15.54 -8.48
N LEU A 368 -7.95 14.46 -8.65
CA LEU A 368 -8.36 13.29 -9.43
C LEU A 368 -9.23 12.36 -8.57
N PRO A 369 -10.51 12.14 -8.93
CA PRO A 369 -11.52 11.60 -8.03
C PRO A 369 -11.33 10.13 -7.62
N HIS A 370 -10.60 9.33 -8.40
CA HIS A 370 -10.37 7.92 -8.10
C HIS A 370 -9.03 7.66 -7.43
N ILE A 371 -8.19 8.70 -7.22
CA ILE A 371 -6.92 8.58 -6.52
C ILE A 371 -7.15 8.92 -5.05
N SER A 372 -6.84 7.97 -4.16
CA SER A 372 -7.11 8.08 -2.73
C SER A 372 -5.86 8.35 -1.89
N GLY A 373 -4.71 8.63 -2.52
CA GLY A 373 -3.50 8.95 -1.77
C GLY A 373 -2.18 8.71 -2.50
N ASN A 374 -1.10 8.80 -1.73
CA ASN A 374 0.27 8.73 -2.24
C ASN A 374 1.14 7.79 -1.40
N VAL A 375 2.17 7.21 -2.04
CA VAL A 375 3.16 6.37 -1.38
C VAL A 375 4.57 6.84 -1.77
N TRP A 376 5.41 7.10 -0.77
CA TRP A 376 6.72 7.73 -0.94
C TRP A 376 7.83 6.69 -1.12
N TRP A 377 8.65 6.86 -2.18
CA TRP A 377 9.80 6.01 -2.49
C TRP A 377 11.09 6.82 -2.66
N PRO A 378 12.20 6.44 -2.00
CA PRO A 378 12.27 5.50 -0.87
C PRO A 378 11.92 6.20 0.45
N GLY A 379 11.11 5.56 1.29
CA GLY A 379 10.63 6.15 2.56
C GLY A 379 11.74 6.57 3.52
N TRP A 380 12.89 5.87 3.54
CA TRP A 380 14.08 6.24 4.32
C TRP A 380 14.58 7.66 4.04
N SER A 381 14.34 8.19 2.84
CA SER A 381 14.77 9.55 2.48
C SER A 381 13.95 10.65 3.15
N ILE A 382 12.79 10.32 3.73
CA ILE A 382 12.00 11.28 4.52
C ILE A 382 12.74 11.59 5.82
N SER A 383 13.23 10.57 6.55
CA SER A 383 13.97 10.75 7.80
C SER A 383 15.26 11.58 7.63
N THR A 384 15.84 11.58 6.45
CA THR A 384 17.04 12.38 6.14
C THR A 384 16.71 13.76 5.58
N ASP A 385 15.43 14.13 5.55
CA ASP A 385 14.91 15.42 5.06
C ASP A 385 15.47 15.85 3.70
N VAL A 386 15.53 14.92 2.76
CA VAL A 386 16.07 15.18 1.42
C VAL A 386 15.34 16.36 0.79
N ASN A 387 16.09 17.43 0.52
CA ASN A 387 15.59 18.68 -0.09
C ASN A 387 14.47 19.39 0.70
N GLY A 388 14.38 19.24 2.01
CA GLY A 388 13.35 19.85 2.85
C GLY A 388 11.96 19.21 2.67
N LEU A 389 11.91 17.95 2.24
CA LEU A 389 10.63 17.25 2.00
C LEU A 389 9.90 16.94 3.31
N LYS A 390 10.64 16.51 4.36
CA LYS A 390 10.06 16.24 5.68
C LYS A 390 9.34 17.49 6.20
N ASP A 391 10.03 18.64 6.17
CA ASP A 391 9.47 19.93 6.59
C ASP A 391 8.22 20.31 5.77
N ALA A 392 8.27 20.18 4.44
CA ALA A 392 7.15 20.49 3.56
C ALA A 392 5.93 19.57 3.81
N LEU A 393 6.15 18.27 3.99
CA LEU A 393 5.05 17.35 4.31
C LEU A 393 4.43 17.69 5.65
N SER A 394 5.21 17.84 6.71
CA SER A 394 4.73 18.09 8.08
C SER A 394 4.00 19.42 8.23
N ASN A 395 4.47 20.49 7.56
CA ASN A 395 3.96 21.83 7.83
C ASN A 395 3.01 22.36 6.74
N GLU A 396 3.01 21.78 5.53
CA GLU A 396 2.24 22.31 4.42
C GLU A 396 1.25 21.27 3.87
N PHE A 397 1.73 20.08 3.43
CA PHE A 397 0.90 19.16 2.66
C PHE A 397 0.16 18.12 3.49
N GLN A 398 0.69 17.72 4.63
CA GLN A 398 0.16 16.68 5.51
C GLN A 398 0.14 17.14 6.98
N SER A 399 -0.05 18.43 7.23
CA SER A 399 0.00 19.04 8.56
C SER A 399 -1.17 18.64 9.48
N CYS A 400 -2.22 18.05 8.93
CA CYS A 400 -3.30 17.45 9.71
C CYS A 400 -3.24 15.93 9.61
N THR A 401 -3.59 15.23 10.68
CA THR A 401 -3.77 13.78 10.66
C THR A 401 -4.87 13.41 9.66
N ALA A 402 -4.64 12.42 8.81
CA ALA A 402 -5.66 11.85 7.94
C ALA A 402 -5.93 10.40 8.31
N LEU A 403 -7.20 10.00 8.26
CA LEU A 403 -7.60 8.61 8.34
C LEU A 403 -7.37 7.95 6.98
N LEU A 404 -7.20 6.63 6.97
CA LEU A 404 -7.18 5.90 5.71
C LEU A 404 -8.56 5.92 5.04
N PRO A 405 -8.62 5.79 3.71
CA PRO A 405 -9.86 5.53 3.00
C PRO A 405 -10.52 4.25 3.51
N ALA A 406 -11.86 4.25 3.66
CA ALA A 406 -12.59 3.06 4.06
C ALA A 406 -12.65 2.04 2.92
N TYR A 407 -12.42 0.77 3.23
CA TYR A 407 -12.48 -0.34 2.27
C TYR A 407 -13.89 -0.93 2.20
N THR A 408 -14.83 -0.12 1.74
CA THR A 408 -16.26 -0.49 1.68
C THR A 408 -16.57 -1.63 0.71
N ASP A 409 -15.66 -1.97 -0.19
CA ASP A 409 -15.76 -3.15 -1.04
C ASP A 409 -15.50 -4.48 -0.27
N ILE A 410 -14.83 -4.40 0.90
CA ILE A 410 -14.61 -5.55 1.80
C ILE A 410 -15.74 -5.62 2.83
N ASP A 411 -16.02 -4.51 3.47
CA ASP A 411 -17.11 -4.35 4.44
C ASP A 411 -17.57 -2.90 4.49
N ASP A 412 -18.88 -2.65 4.43
CA ASP A 412 -19.50 -1.32 4.49
C ASP A 412 -20.32 -1.10 5.78
N ILE A 413 -20.24 -2.02 6.74
CA ILE A 413 -20.94 -1.94 8.01
C ILE A 413 -20.17 -1.00 8.93
N VAL A 414 -20.86 0.01 9.45
CA VAL A 414 -20.29 0.98 10.39
C VAL A 414 -20.25 0.36 11.79
N PRO A 415 -19.09 0.39 12.50
CA PRO A 415 -18.97 -0.18 13.83
C PRO A 415 -19.79 0.58 14.87
N ASP A 416 -20.12 -0.07 15.99
CA ASP A 416 -20.77 0.56 17.11
C ASP A 416 -19.87 1.66 17.74
N PRO A 417 -20.44 2.79 18.18
CA PRO A 417 -19.68 3.85 18.83
C PRO A 417 -19.16 3.39 20.20
N VAL A 418 -18.17 4.11 20.73
CA VAL A 418 -17.70 3.88 22.11
C VAL A 418 -18.84 4.13 23.10
N LYS A 419 -18.83 3.35 24.19
CA LYS A 419 -19.70 3.56 25.33
C LYS A 419 -18.99 4.35 26.41
N ASP A 420 -19.77 5.09 27.20
CA ASP A 420 -19.34 5.66 28.49
C ASP A 420 -17.94 6.31 28.42
N ILE A 421 -17.84 7.47 27.79
CA ILE A 421 -16.63 8.28 27.84
C ILE A 421 -16.59 9.10 29.13
N TRP A 422 -15.48 9.07 29.85
CA TRP A 422 -15.32 9.84 31.11
C TRP A 422 -13.89 10.34 31.31
N TYR A 423 -13.79 11.48 32.03
CA TYR A 423 -12.50 12.04 32.46
C TYR A 423 -12.21 11.74 33.92
N ARG A 424 -11.08 11.07 34.18
CA ARG A 424 -10.60 10.80 35.52
C ARG A 424 -9.60 11.86 35.96
N ARG A 425 -10.08 12.95 36.56
CA ARG A 425 -9.27 14.09 36.99
C ARG A 425 -8.05 13.73 37.84
N SER A 426 -8.13 12.70 38.72
CA SER A 426 -7.02 12.28 39.62
C SER A 426 -5.83 11.66 38.87
N LYS A 427 -6.00 11.29 37.61
CA LYS A 427 -4.96 10.67 36.74
C LYS A 427 -4.73 11.45 35.48
N ASP A 428 -5.47 12.54 35.28
CA ASP A 428 -5.49 13.31 34.04
C ASP A 428 -5.71 12.39 32.81
N LEU A 429 -6.76 11.59 32.85
CA LEU A 429 -6.99 10.51 31.91
C LEU A 429 -8.42 10.52 31.38
N ILE A 430 -8.58 10.57 30.07
CA ILE A 430 -9.83 10.26 29.38
C ILE A 430 -9.84 8.75 29.10
N ARG A 431 -10.97 8.11 29.35
CA ARG A 431 -11.19 6.70 29.11
C ARG A 431 -12.59 6.44 28.58
N TRP A 432 -12.75 5.36 27.85
CA TRP A 432 -14.02 4.88 27.33
C TRP A 432 -14.09 3.37 27.34
N ASP A 433 -15.29 2.83 27.21
CA ASP A 433 -15.55 1.41 27.04
C ASP A 433 -16.11 1.14 25.64
N VAL A 434 -15.95 -0.08 25.14
CA VAL A 434 -16.50 -0.56 23.89
C VAL A 434 -17.26 -1.85 24.11
N GLU A 435 -18.29 -2.11 23.29
CA GLU A 435 -18.92 -3.42 23.29
C GLU A 435 -18.05 -4.41 22.52
N PRO A 436 -17.88 -5.63 23.05
CA PRO A 436 -17.29 -6.70 22.29
C PRO A 436 -18.16 -7.07 21.09
N THR A 437 -17.54 -7.34 19.95
CA THR A 437 -18.21 -7.89 18.77
C THR A 437 -17.78 -9.33 18.53
N GLU A 438 -18.67 -10.15 17.95
CA GLU A 438 -18.34 -11.49 17.48
C GLU A 438 -17.92 -11.49 16.00
N ASP A 439 -18.17 -10.36 15.28
CA ASP A 439 -17.76 -10.19 13.90
C ASP A 439 -16.33 -9.62 13.83
N PRO A 440 -15.36 -10.38 13.31
CA PRO A 440 -13.98 -9.95 13.25
C PRO A 440 -13.75 -8.73 12.32
N LEU A 441 -14.65 -8.45 11.36
CA LEU A 441 -14.58 -7.26 10.53
C LEU A 441 -14.91 -6.00 11.32
N GLN A 442 -15.81 -6.12 12.31
CA GLN A 442 -16.27 -5.05 13.17
C GLN A 442 -15.40 -4.86 14.43
N GLU A 443 -14.33 -5.65 14.60
CA GLU A 443 -13.38 -5.44 15.68
C GLU A 443 -12.76 -4.04 15.59
N VAL A 444 -12.63 -3.41 16.76
CA VAL A 444 -11.93 -2.12 16.86
C VAL A 444 -10.51 -2.25 16.36
N HIS A 445 -10.19 -1.50 15.31
CA HIS A 445 -8.84 -1.39 14.81
C HIS A 445 -8.09 -0.24 15.49
N PHE A 446 -8.71 0.96 15.47
CA PHE A 446 -8.23 2.14 16.18
C PHE A 446 -9.38 2.94 16.76
N PHE A 447 -9.05 3.82 17.69
CA PHE A 447 -9.89 4.94 18.15
C PHE A 447 -9.36 6.23 17.54
N VAL A 448 -10.28 7.09 17.09
CA VAL A 448 -9.97 8.45 16.64
C VAL A 448 -10.42 9.43 17.70
N ILE A 449 -9.50 10.19 18.22
CA ILE A 449 -9.76 11.18 19.26
C ILE A 449 -9.89 12.53 18.58
N TYR A 450 -11.04 13.18 18.77
CA TYR A 450 -11.31 14.53 18.30
C TYR A 450 -11.18 15.51 19.43
N ARG A 451 -10.63 16.69 19.15
CA ARG A 451 -10.53 17.81 20.08
C ARG A 451 -11.08 19.08 19.44
N PHE A 452 -11.96 19.75 20.13
CA PHE A 452 -12.53 21.04 19.74
C PHE A 452 -12.18 22.10 20.79
N GLY A 453 -12.04 23.34 20.37
CA GLY A 453 -11.94 24.48 21.28
C GLY A 453 -13.25 24.71 22.04
N GLU A 454 -13.22 25.56 23.07
CA GLU A 454 -14.36 25.81 23.96
C GLU A 454 -15.60 26.26 23.18
N TYR A 455 -15.44 27.06 22.14
CA TYR A 455 -16.51 27.70 21.34
C TYR A 455 -16.52 27.25 19.88
N ASP A 456 -15.72 26.29 19.47
CA ASP A 456 -15.65 25.77 18.09
C ASP A 456 -16.93 24.96 17.79
N ASN A 457 -17.25 24.81 16.52
CA ASN A 457 -18.24 23.85 16.08
C ASN A 457 -17.66 22.41 16.22
N ASP A 458 -18.53 21.45 16.45
CA ASP A 458 -18.18 20.02 16.51
C ASP A 458 -18.10 19.46 15.08
N ASP A 459 -17.10 19.90 14.33
CA ASP A 459 -16.89 19.48 12.95
C ASP A 459 -15.97 18.24 12.92
N PHE A 460 -16.59 17.06 12.83
CA PHE A 460 -15.90 15.79 12.71
C PHE A 460 -15.33 15.53 11.31
N ASP A 461 -15.68 16.35 10.31
CA ASP A 461 -15.15 16.21 8.95
C ASP A 461 -13.90 17.06 8.72
N ASP A 462 -13.59 18.01 9.59
CA ASP A 462 -12.33 18.75 9.55
C ASP A 462 -11.19 17.95 10.19
N PRO A 463 -10.18 17.50 9.42
CA PRO A 463 -9.04 16.75 9.95
C PRO A 463 -8.21 17.54 10.96
N ALA A 464 -8.30 18.87 11.01
CA ALA A 464 -7.64 19.68 12.04
C ALA A 464 -8.16 19.37 13.45
N ASN A 465 -9.34 18.78 13.58
CA ASN A 465 -9.94 18.38 14.84
C ASN A 465 -9.54 16.94 15.25
N ILE A 466 -8.86 16.17 14.40
CA ILE A 466 -8.29 14.86 14.76
C ILE A 466 -7.07 15.10 15.63
N TYR A 467 -7.21 14.81 16.94
CA TYR A 467 -6.15 15.02 17.92
C TYR A 467 -5.16 13.84 17.96
N ALA A 468 -5.66 12.61 17.89
CA ALA A 468 -4.84 11.41 17.88
C ALA A 468 -5.60 10.20 17.30
N VAL A 469 -4.84 9.21 16.84
CA VAL A 469 -5.30 7.87 16.49
C VAL A 469 -4.56 6.88 17.37
N THR A 470 -5.27 5.95 18.05
CA THR A 470 -4.67 5.03 19.04
C THR A 470 -5.40 3.71 19.09
N ARG A 471 -4.70 2.64 19.51
CA ARG A 471 -5.32 1.35 19.89
C ARG A 471 -5.74 1.27 21.35
N ASP A 472 -5.27 2.21 22.19
CA ASP A 472 -5.61 2.25 23.60
C ASP A 472 -7.01 2.81 23.81
N ASN A 473 -7.78 2.27 24.74
CA ASN A 473 -9.09 2.79 25.15
C ASN A 473 -8.99 3.89 26.21
N TRP A 474 -7.88 4.62 26.19
CA TRP A 474 -7.60 5.76 27.06
C TRP A 474 -6.53 6.66 26.44
N PHE A 475 -6.51 7.93 26.87
CA PHE A 475 -5.38 8.82 26.58
C PHE A 475 -5.27 9.92 27.64
N THR A 476 -4.09 10.54 27.71
CA THR A 476 -3.83 11.70 28.57
C THR A 476 -3.86 12.98 27.72
N PRO A 477 -4.83 13.87 27.93
CA PRO A 477 -4.90 15.11 27.17
C PRO A 477 -3.75 16.05 27.58
N SER A 478 -3.03 16.60 26.60
CA SER A 478 -2.00 17.61 26.87
C SER A 478 -2.54 19.05 26.89
N GLU A 479 -3.78 19.24 26.48
CA GLU A 479 -4.43 20.54 26.34
C GLU A 479 -5.87 20.49 26.83
N GLY A 480 -6.39 21.62 27.33
CA GLY A 480 -7.81 21.79 27.59
C GLY A 480 -8.61 21.77 26.29
N GLY A 481 -9.90 21.40 26.37
CA GLY A 481 -10.76 21.34 25.20
C GLY A 481 -12.01 20.48 25.42
N ARG A 482 -12.75 20.29 24.34
CA ARG A 482 -13.91 19.38 24.28
C ARG A 482 -13.47 18.17 23.45
N TYR A 483 -13.66 16.98 23.99
CA TYR A 483 -13.16 15.74 23.40
C TYR A 483 -14.29 14.78 23.10
N ALA A 484 -14.21 14.14 21.95
CA ALA A 484 -15.03 13.01 21.54
C ALA A 484 -14.16 11.91 20.94
N VAL A 485 -14.68 10.70 20.90
CA VAL A 485 -13.98 9.54 20.35
C VAL A 485 -14.88 8.80 19.39
N THR A 486 -14.35 8.40 18.25
CA THR A 486 -14.97 7.45 17.33
C THR A 486 -14.17 6.15 17.31
N VAL A 487 -14.80 5.08 16.83
CA VAL A 487 -14.17 3.80 16.52
C VAL A 487 -13.95 3.71 15.02
N VAL A 488 -12.81 3.19 14.58
CA VAL A 488 -12.66 2.65 13.24
C VAL A 488 -12.43 1.14 13.32
N ASP A 489 -13.15 0.40 12.47
CA ASP A 489 -13.03 -1.04 12.34
C ASP A 489 -11.83 -1.47 11.50
N ARG A 490 -11.73 -2.77 11.22
CA ARG A 490 -10.65 -3.36 10.40
C ARG A 490 -10.67 -2.89 8.94
N CYS A 491 -11.80 -2.34 8.45
CA CYS A 491 -11.97 -1.80 7.09
C CYS A 491 -11.99 -0.27 7.05
N TRP A 492 -11.65 0.40 8.15
CA TRP A 492 -11.66 1.87 8.32
C TRP A 492 -13.05 2.52 8.19
N ASN A 493 -14.14 1.77 8.39
CA ASN A 493 -15.43 2.38 8.63
C ASN A 493 -15.41 3.07 9.99
N GLU A 494 -15.92 4.28 10.06
CA GLU A 494 -15.88 5.12 11.27
C GLU A 494 -17.26 5.20 11.90
N SER A 495 -17.33 4.92 13.21
CA SER A 495 -18.56 4.98 13.99
C SER A 495 -19.11 6.39 14.13
N ALA A 496 -20.35 6.50 14.62
CA ALA A 496 -20.83 7.76 15.20
C ALA A 496 -19.92 8.17 16.39
N PRO A 497 -19.77 9.47 16.67
CA PRO A 497 -18.97 9.94 17.79
C PRO A 497 -19.61 9.62 19.14
N SER A 498 -18.79 9.51 20.17
CA SER A 498 -19.23 9.49 21.58
C SER A 498 -19.92 10.79 21.99
N ASP A 499 -20.47 10.81 23.21
CA ASP A 499 -20.76 12.06 23.91
C ASP A 499 -19.48 12.90 24.02
N ILE A 500 -19.64 14.23 23.99
CA ILE A 500 -18.54 15.18 24.16
C ILE A 500 -18.29 15.48 25.62
N ILE A 501 -17.05 15.33 26.06
CA ILE A 501 -16.62 15.72 27.42
C ILE A 501 -15.77 16.98 27.37
N SER A 502 -15.91 17.85 28.38
CA SER A 502 -15.17 19.12 28.47
C SER A 502 -14.13 19.06 29.59
N ILE A 503 -12.90 19.47 29.26
CA ILE A 503 -11.74 19.54 30.16
C ILE A 503 -11.12 20.93 30.03
N PHE A 504 -11.23 21.73 31.10
CA PHE A 504 -10.70 23.10 31.15
C PHE A 504 -10.01 23.37 32.46
#